data_5d677c44023539bede04b4d4482f7859
#
_entry.id   5d677c44023539bede04b4d4482f7859
#
_cell.length_a   1.000
_cell.length_b   1.000
_cell.length_c   1.000
_cell.angle_alpha   90.00
_cell.angle_beta   90.00
_cell.angle_gamma   90.00
#
_symmetry.space_group_name_H-M   'P 1'
#
loop_
_entity.id
_entity.type
_entity.pdbx_description
1 polymer ?
#
loop_
_entity_poly.entity_id
_entity_poly.type
_entity_poly.pdbx_seq_one_letter_code
_entity_poly.pdbx_strand_id
1 'polypeptide(L)' 'MISYRPFYNTLYEKNITEYQLIFKFGFSANILHRMKHGKAITTSTLDTLCGILDCNVDGILEHTKEENV' A
#
# COMPACT_ATOMS: atom_id res chain seq x y z
N MET A 1 10.96 -9.62 -5.91
CA MET A 1 10.87 -8.20 -5.59
C MET A 1 9.52 -7.89 -4.96
N ILE A 2 9.45 -6.86 -4.17
CA ILE A 2 8.20 -6.47 -3.51
C ILE A 2 7.36 -5.64 -4.46
N SER A 3 6.06 -5.96 -4.49
CA SER A 3 5.09 -5.26 -5.32
C SER A 3 3.97 -4.75 -4.43
N TYR A 4 3.52 -3.53 -4.68
CA TYR A 4 2.38 -2.94 -3.95
C TYR A 4 1.08 -3.06 -4.74
N ARG A 5 1.05 -3.95 -5.75
CA ARG A 5 -0.17 -4.16 -6.51
C ARG A 5 -1.36 -4.50 -5.62
N PRO A 6 -1.20 -5.38 -4.60
CA PRO A 6 -2.33 -5.70 -3.73
C PRO A 6 -2.91 -4.46 -3.04
N PHE A 7 -2.06 -3.49 -2.68
CA PHE A 7 -2.53 -2.27 -2.06
C PHE A 7 -3.54 -1.55 -2.94
N TYR A 8 -3.22 -1.38 -4.22
CA TYR A 8 -4.12 -0.68 -5.12
C TYR A 8 -5.39 -1.47 -5.39
N ASN A 9 -5.30 -2.79 -5.45
CA ASN A 9 -6.47 -3.64 -5.57
C ASN A 9 -7.37 -3.52 -4.35
N THR A 10 -6.79 -3.48 -3.16
CA THR A 10 -7.55 -3.34 -1.92
C THR A 10 -8.25 -1.99 -1.88
N LEU A 11 -7.57 -0.92 -2.28
CA LEU A 11 -8.21 0.40 -2.36
C LEU A 11 -9.42 0.35 -3.29
N TYR A 12 -9.24 -0.27 -4.44
CA TYR A 12 -10.32 -0.36 -5.41
C TYR A 12 -11.50 -1.14 -4.86
N GLU A 13 -11.22 -2.29 -4.24
CA GLU A 13 -12.27 -3.15 -3.69
C GLU A 13 -13.04 -2.48 -2.58
N LYS A 14 -12.35 -1.68 -1.77
CA LYS A 14 -12.97 -1.01 -0.64
C LYS A 14 -13.49 0.38 -0.97
N ASN A 15 -13.33 0.78 -2.22
CA ASN A 15 -13.82 2.06 -2.70
C ASN A 15 -13.18 3.22 -1.95
N ILE A 16 -11.90 3.10 -1.66
CA ILE A 16 -11.12 4.12 -0.96
C ILE A 16 -10.09 4.68 -1.92
N THR A 17 -9.98 6.02 -1.99
CA THR A 17 -9.01 6.67 -2.85
C THR A 17 -7.79 7.09 -2.04
N GLU A 18 -6.68 7.35 -2.75
CA GLU A 18 -5.49 7.90 -2.08
C GLU A 18 -5.80 9.25 -1.45
N TYR A 19 -6.65 10.04 -2.10
CA TYR A 19 -7.09 11.31 -1.56
C TYR A 19 -7.73 11.12 -0.19
N GLN A 20 -8.61 10.12 -0.05
CA GLN A 20 -9.24 9.82 1.21
C GLN A 20 -8.25 9.36 2.27
N LEU A 21 -7.25 8.60 1.86
CA LEU A 21 -6.21 8.18 2.80
C LEU A 21 -5.50 9.38 3.41
N ILE A 22 -5.21 10.38 2.58
CA ILE A 22 -4.49 11.57 3.02
C ILE A 22 -5.39 12.45 3.88
N PHE A 23 -6.57 12.78 3.40
CA PHE A 23 -7.38 13.83 4.00
C PHE A 23 -8.37 13.32 5.02
N LYS A 24 -8.78 12.06 4.93
CA LYS A 24 -9.70 11.50 5.91
C LYS A 24 -8.98 10.73 7.00
N PHE A 25 -7.93 10.00 6.64
CA PHE A 25 -7.22 9.17 7.60
C PHE A 25 -5.87 9.76 8.02
N GLY A 26 -5.48 10.85 7.44
CA GLY A 26 -4.23 11.51 7.82
C GLY A 26 -2.98 10.79 7.38
N PHE A 27 -3.08 9.95 6.35
CA PHE A 27 -1.92 9.21 5.89
C PHE A 27 -0.98 10.10 5.08
N SER A 28 0.29 9.76 5.07
CA SER A 28 1.31 10.60 4.42
C SER A 28 1.26 10.48 2.89
N ALA A 29 1.09 11.62 2.23
CA ALA A 29 1.16 11.68 0.77
C ALA A 29 2.53 11.27 0.27
N ASN A 30 3.57 11.60 1.03
CA ASN A 30 4.93 11.28 0.64
C ASN A 30 5.15 9.77 0.62
N ILE A 31 4.57 9.06 1.56
CA ILE A 31 4.68 7.59 1.60
C ILE A 31 3.96 6.99 0.40
N LEU A 32 2.78 7.52 0.06
CA LEU A 32 2.05 7.02 -1.11
C LEU A 32 2.85 7.23 -2.39
N HIS A 33 3.51 8.38 -2.49
CA HIS A 33 4.36 8.67 -3.63
C HIS A 33 5.52 7.67 -3.72
N ARG A 34 6.15 7.36 -2.58
CA ARG A 34 7.25 6.40 -2.54
C ARG A 34 6.77 5.01 -2.95
N MET A 35 5.60 4.61 -2.49
CA MET A 35 5.04 3.31 -2.85
C MET A 35 4.78 3.22 -4.35
N LYS A 36 4.31 4.31 -4.95
CA LYS A 36 4.06 4.34 -6.39
C LYS A 36 5.35 4.09 -7.17
N HIS A 37 6.47 4.49 -6.61
CA HIS A 37 7.78 4.31 -7.25
C HIS A 37 8.52 3.07 -6.76
N GLY A 38 7.83 2.17 -6.07
CA GLY A 38 8.41 0.90 -5.64
C GLY A 38 9.40 1.02 -4.50
N LYS A 39 9.36 2.13 -3.75
CA LYS A 39 10.28 2.33 -2.64
C LYS A 39 9.82 1.59 -1.40
N ALA A 40 10.76 1.31 -0.51
CA ALA A 40 10.47 0.58 0.71
C ALA A 40 9.61 1.39 1.67
N ILE A 41 8.79 0.69 2.46
CA ILE A 41 8.07 1.29 3.57
C ILE A 41 8.47 0.52 4.83
N THR A 42 8.27 1.16 5.97
CA THR A 42 8.56 0.49 7.24
C THR A 42 7.42 -0.44 7.61
N THR A 43 7.72 -1.41 8.48
CA THR A 43 6.67 -2.29 8.98
C THR A 43 5.65 -1.52 9.81
N SER A 44 6.08 -0.42 10.43
CA SER A 44 5.17 0.46 11.15
C SER A 44 4.14 1.09 10.20
N THR A 45 4.58 1.54 9.04
CA THR A 45 3.69 2.07 8.02
C THR A 45 2.76 0.98 7.49
N LEU A 46 3.30 -0.21 7.29
CA LEU A 46 2.52 -1.36 6.84
C LEU A 46 1.40 -1.66 7.84
N ASP A 47 1.74 -1.65 9.11
CA ASP A 47 0.77 -1.89 10.19
C ASP A 47 -0.36 -0.86 10.14
N THR A 48 0.00 0.42 9.95
CA THR A 48 -0.98 1.49 9.85
C THR A 48 -1.92 1.27 8.68
N LEU A 49 -1.39 0.90 7.51
CA LEU A 49 -2.22 0.67 6.34
C LEU A 49 -3.16 -0.52 6.54
N CYS A 50 -2.67 -1.59 7.15
CA CYS A 50 -3.52 -2.75 7.44
C CYS A 50 -4.67 -2.35 8.37
N GLY A 51 -4.40 -1.49 9.33
CA GLY A 51 -5.44 -1.01 10.25
C GLY A 51 -6.46 -0.14 9.55
N ILE A 52 -6.01 0.78 8.73
CA ILE A 52 -6.93 1.68 8.00
C ILE A 52 -7.81 0.90 7.04
N LEU A 53 -7.21 -0.04 6.29
CA LEU A 53 -7.92 -0.76 5.24
C LEU A 53 -8.55 -2.05 5.73
N ASP A 54 -8.35 -2.38 7.00
CA ASP A 54 -8.89 -3.60 7.61
C ASP A 54 -8.55 -4.81 6.76
N CYS A 55 -7.27 -5.01 6.54
CA CYS A 55 -6.78 -6.13 5.74
C CYS A 55 -5.50 -6.67 6.35
N ASN A 56 -5.06 -7.80 5.84
CA ASN A 56 -3.79 -8.39 6.25
C ASN A 56 -2.66 -7.85 5.37
N VAL A 57 -1.44 -8.25 5.69
CA VAL A 57 -0.25 -7.80 4.97
C VAL A 57 -0.35 -8.10 3.48
N ASP A 58 -0.93 -9.26 3.13
CA ASP A 58 -1.06 -9.64 1.73
C ASP A 58 -2.04 -8.77 0.96
N GLY A 59 -2.83 -7.95 1.65
CA GLY A 59 -3.68 -6.96 1.02
C GLY A 59 -2.97 -5.65 0.72
N ILE A 60 -1.69 -5.55 1.09
CA ILE A 60 -0.89 -4.35 0.87
C ILE A 60 0.27 -4.63 -0.08
N LEU A 61 0.99 -5.73 0.15
CA LEU A 61 2.15 -6.03 -0.66
C LEU A 61 2.27 -7.53 -0.90
N GLU A 62 3.11 -7.87 -1.85
CA GLU A 62 3.40 -9.25 -2.20
C GLU A 62 4.84 -9.34 -2.66
N HIS A 63 5.37 -10.54 -2.60
CA HIS A 63 6.67 -10.81 -3.19
C HIS A 63 6.45 -11.48 -4.53
N THR A 64 7.04 -10.92 -5.58
CA THR A 64 6.96 -11.52 -6.89
C THR A 64 8.34 -12.00 -7.29
N LYS A 65 8.36 -13.11 -8.00
CA LYS A 65 9.61 -13.62 -8.52
C LYS A 65 10.02 -12.73 -9.70
N GLU A 66 11.23 -12.25 -9.64
CA GLU A 66 11.70 -11.40 -10.71
C GLU A 66 11.89 -12.20 -11.97
N GLU A 67 11.27 -11.75 -13.02
CA GLU A 67 11.38 -12.38 -14.31
C GLU A 67 12.68 -11.94 -14.94
N ASN A 68 13.70 -12.55 -14.55
CA ASN A 68 14.95 -12.14 -15.09
C ASN A 68 15.32 -12.97 -16.27
N VAL A 69 15.32 -12.44 -17.35
CA VAL A 69 15.66 -13.19 -18.53
C VAL A 69 17.01 -12.88 -19.05
#